data_539f6191a8b9ca5d11f99010311afb23
#
_entry.id   539f6191a8b9ca5d11f99010311afb23
#
_cell.length_a   1.000
_cell.length_b   1.000
_cell.length_c   1.000
_cell.angle_alpha   90.00
_cell.angle_beta   90.00
_cell.angle_gamma   90.00
#
_symmetry.space_group_name_H-M   'P 1'
#
loop_
_entity.id
_entity.type
_entity.pdbx_description
1 polymer ?
#
loop_
_entity_poly.entity_id
_entity_poly.type
_entity_poly.pdbx_seq_one_letter_code
_entity_poly.pdbx_strand_id
1 'polypeptide(L)'
;VEQVSIDMSPAYISGVTEYLPQAEITFDKFHVMALLGKAMDDLRKSERKGNDFLKNHKYTVLHNYKNLSTQKQNDLDHLLMAYPRLGEGYRLKEMFTEFWNIKNGESAESYLAFWCDMVMDTDIQPFKKFVATIKGHWSGIINYINSGINSGIMEGINNKIQLAKRRARGYRNMTNFMNMIYFIAGKLKFNYPHYP
;
A
#
# COMPACT_ATOMS: atom_id res chain seq x y z
N VAL A 1 -10.51 -8.59 -20.48
CA VAL A 1 -10.16 -8.11 -19.13
C VAL A 1 -10.81 -6.75 -18.94
N GLU A 2 -11.64 -6.59 -17.95
CA GLU A 2 -12.39 -5.34 -17.66
C GLU A 2 -11.69 -4.49 -16.61
N GLN A 3 -10.97 -5.12 -15.67
CA GLN A 3 -10.28 -4.43 -14.57
C GLN A 3 -8.92 -5.05 -14.31
N VAL A 4 -7.95 -4.21 -13.96
CA VAL A 4 -6.57 -4.62 -13.65
C VAL A 4 -6.09 -3.92 -12.38
N SER A 5 -5.64 -4.70 -11.40
CA SER A 5 -4.99 -4.15 -10.20
C SER A 5 -3.48 -4.20 -10.37
N ILE A 6 -2.84 -3.04 -10.26
CA ILE A 6 -1.39 -2.87 -10.40
C ILE A 6 -0.83 -1.94 -9.31
N ASP A 7 0.50 -1.89 -9.20
CA ASP A 7 1.15 -0.81 -8.49
C ASP A 7 1.17 0.49 -9.32
N MET A 8 1.59 1.59 -8.72
CA MET A 8 1.68 2.89 -9.41
C MET A 8 2.97 3.04 -10.25
N SER A 9 3.57 1.93 -10.71
CA SER A 9 4.75 1.96 -11.57
C SER A 9 4.40 2.46 -12.99
N PRO A 10 5.11 3.47 -13.52
CA PRO A 10 4.87 3.95 -14.89
C PRO A 10 4.95 2.85 -15.94
N ALA A 11 5.83 1.86 -15.77
CA ALA A 11 5.98 0.76 -16.71
C ALA A 11 4.71 -0.13 -16.77
N TYR A 12 4.10 -0.43 -15.61
CA TYR A 12 2.86 -1.20 -15.58
C TYR A 12 1.68 -0.39 -16.11
N ILE A 13 1.59 0.89 -15.77
CA ILE A 13 0.54 1.78 -16.30
C ILE A 13 0.64 1.83 -17.82
N SER A 14 1.84 2.09 -18.38
CA SER A 14 2.06 2.12 -19.84
C SER A 14 1.68 0.79 -20.48
N GLY A 15 2.12 -0.34 -19.92
CA GLY A 15 1.80 -1.67 -20.46
C GLY A 15 0.30 -1.96 -20.45
N VAL A 16 -0.42 -1.63 -19.37
CA VAL A 16 -1.88 -1.84 -19.32
C VAL A 16 -2.58 -0.92 -20.32
N THR A 17 -2.19 0.35 -20.41
CA THR A 17 -2.79 1.31 -21.35
C THR A 17 -2.58 0.89 -22.80
N GLU A 18 -1.42 0.32 -23.13
CA GLU A 18 -1.08 -0.13 -24.48
C GLU A 18 -1.79 -1.43 -24.88
N TYR A 19 -1.74 -2.45 -24.00
CA TYR A 19 -2.18 -3.81 -24.35
C TYR A 19 -3.60 -4.15 -23.87
N LEU A 20 -4.15 -3.39 -22.93
CA LEU A 20 -5.50 -3.58 -22.37
C LEU A 20 -6.24 -2.24 -22.25
N PRO A 21 -6.37 -1.44 -23.34
CA PRO A 21 -6.88 -0.06 -23.28
C PRO A 21 -8.32 0.03 -22.76
N GLN A 22 -9.10 -1.08 -22.80
CA GLN A 22 -10.46 -1.16 -22.27
C GLN A 22 -10.52 -1.45 -20.78
N ALA A 23 -9.39 -1.80 -20.14
CA ALA A 23 -9.39 -2.18 -18.74
C ALA A 23 -9.28 -0.97 -17.82
N GLU A 24 -10.13 -0.93 -16.80
CA GLU A 24 -10.00 0.05 -15.71
C GLU A 24 -8.82 -0.31 -14.82
N ILE A 25 -7.92 0.66 -14.63
CA ILE A 25 -6.79 0.50 -13.72
C ILE A 25 -7.25 0.78 -12.29
N THR A 26 -6.90 -0.12 -11.39
CA THR A 26 -7.05 0.01 -9.94
C THR A 26 -5.67 -0.04 -9.30
N PHE A 27 -5.36 0.93 -8.44
CA PHE A 27 -4.11 0.91 -7.68
C PHE A 27 -4.29 0.24 -6.33
N ASP A 28 -3.36 -0.67 -6.03
CA ASP A 28 -3.40 -1.44 -4.79
C ASP A 28 -3.23 -0.54 -3.56
N LYS A 29 -4.16 -0.67 -2.61
CA LYS A 29 -4.14 -0.02 -1.30
C LYS A 29 -2.79 -0.15 -0.59
N PHE A 30 -2.16 -1.35 -0.65
CA PHE A 30 -0.90 -1.60 0.03
C PHE A 30 0.21 -0.65 -0.45
N HIS A 31 0.31 -0.44 -1.76
CA HIS A 31 1.32 0.46 -2.34
C HIS A 31 1.05 1.93 -2.00
N VAL A 32 -0.21 2.36 -2.00
CA VAL A 32 -0.60 3.70 -1.55
C VAL A 32 -0.23 3.92 -0.08
N MET A 33 -0.56 2.96 0.79
CA MET A 33 -0.23 3.03 2.22
C MET A 33 1.28 2.98 2.48
N ALA A 34 2.05 2.26 1.66
CA ALA A 34 3.51 2.26 1.75
C ALA A 34 4.11 3.65 1.45
N LEU A 35 3.56 4.38 0.46
CA LEU A 35 3.98 5.75 0.16
C LEU A 35 3.61 6.72 1.28
N LEU A 36 2.43 6.58 1.89
CA LEU A 36 2.04 7.36 3.06
C LEU A 36 2.97 7.09 4.25
N GLY A 37 3.29 5.82 4.49
CA GLY A 37 4.28 5.43 5.51
C GLY A 37 5.65 6.04 5.26
N LYS A 38 6.09 6.11 4.00
CA LYS A 38 7.33 6.79 3.62
C LYS A 38 7.24 8.29 3.92
N ALA A 39 6.14 8.96 3.57
CA ALA A 39 5.95 10.39 3.87
C ALA A 39 6.01 10.66 5.37
N MET A 40 5.40 9.79 6.20
CA MET A 40 5.46 9.88 7.66
C MET A 40 6.88 9.67 8.20
N ASP A 41 7.64 8.70 7.67
CA ASP A 41 9.03 8.47 8.08
C ASP A 41 9.95 9.62 7.65
N ASP A 42 9.71 10.21 6.49
CA ASP A 42 10.47 11.37 6.01
C ASP A 42 10.18 12.62 6.86
N LEU A 43 8.93 12.81 7.30
CA LEU A 43 8.59 13.84 8.29
C LEU A 43 9.34 13.60 9.60
N ARG A 44 9.28 12.37 10.17
CA ARG A 44 10.02 12.01 11.37
C ARG A 44 11.52 12.30 11.25
N LYS A 45 12.11 11.99 10.11
CA LYS A 45 13.53 12.27 9.84
C LYS A 45 13.82 13.76 9.78
N SER A 46 12.92 14.57 9.25
CA SER A 46 13.07 16.03 9.21
C SER A 46 13.02 16.65 10.61
N GLU A 47 12.15 16.14 11.47
CA GLU A 47 12.04 16.58 12.88
C GLU A 47 13.20 16.09 13.76
N ARG A 48 13.92 15.06 13.31
CA ARG A 48 15.05 14.49 14.04
C ARG A 48 16.29 15.41 14.09
N LYS A 49 16.38 16.46 13.26
CA LYS A 49 17.58 17.30 13.15
C LYS A 49 18.11 17.74 14.54
N GLY A 50 19.23 17.14 14.93
CA GLY A 50 19.89 17.44 16.22
C GLY A 50 19.41 16.62 17.44
N ASN A 51 18.45 15.70 17.29
CA ASN A 51 17.95 14.89 18.39
C ASN A 51 17.79 13.42 18.00
N ASP A 52 18.59 12.52 18.59
CA ASP A 52 18.55 11.08 18.32
C ASP A 52 17.33 10.36 18.93
N PHE A 53 16.55 11.03 19.78
CA PHE A 53 15.38 10.45 20.43
C PHE A 53 14.40 9.87 19.39
N LEU A 54 14.11 10.59 18.31
CA LEU A 54 13.21 10.15 17.26
C LEU A 54 13.72 8.94 16.43
N LYS A 55 15.00 8.57 16.57
CA LYS A 55 15.59 7.45 15.80
C LYS A 55 14.89 6.12 16.08
N ASN A 56 14.59 5.88 17.35
CA ASN A 56 14.02 4.61 17.83
C ASN A 56 12.48 4.56 17.67
N HIS A 57 11.84 5.68 17.31
CA HIS A 57 10.38 5.80 17.23
C HIS A 57 9.80 5.62 15.81
N LYS A 58 10.60 5.10 14.85
CA LYS A 58 10.13 4.85 13.48
C LYS A 58 8.86 4.01 13.45
N TYR A 59 8.89 2.84 14.06
CA TYR A 59 7.74 1.92 14.04
C TYR A 59 6.57 2.43 14.89
N THR A 60 6.83 3.20 15.94
CA THR A 60 5.80 3.82 16.76
C THR A 60 4.91 4.75 15.92
N VAL A 61 5.50 5.61 15.10
CA VAL A 61 4.73 6.56 14.26
C VAL A 61 4.16 5.93 12.98
N LEU A 62 4.69 4.78 12.55
CA LEU A 62 4.17 4.09 11.36
C LEU A 62 2.96 3.22 11.66
N HIS A 63 2.84 2.67 12.88
CA HIS A 63 1.67 1.88 13.27
C HIS A 63 0.43 2.75 13.42
N ASN A 64 -0.73 2.15 13.19
CA ASN A 64 -2.01 2.80 13.49
C ASN A 64 -2.25 2.75 14.99
N TYR A 65 -2.83 3.81 15.55
CA TYR A 65 -3.04 3.97 17.00
C TYR A 65 -3.77 2.78 17.63
N LYS A 66 -4.85 2.32 16.97
CA LYS A 66 -5.67 1.19 17.42
C LYS A 66 -4.94 -0.15 17.51
N ASN A 67 -3.79 -0.28 16.83
CA ASN A 67 -2.99 -1.51 16.80
C ASN A 67 -1.84 -1.49 17.82
N LEU A 68 -1.71 -0.42 18.59
CA LEU A 68 -0.71 -0.29 19.64
C LEU A 68 -1.26 -0.76 20.98
N SER A 69 -0.38 -1.34 21.81
CA SER A 69 -0.72 -1.59 23.23
C SER A 69 -0.88 -0.26 23.99
N THR A 70 -1.63 -0.27 25.09
CA THR A 70 -1.88 0.93 25.91
C THR A 70 -0.60 1.67 26.28
N GLN A 71 0.46 0.93 26.67
CA GLN A 71 1.76 1.55 26.98
C GLN A 71 2.33 2.29 25.76
N LYS A 72 2.30 1.67 24.58
CA LYS A 72 2.80 2.30 23.34
C LYS A 72 1.92 3.46 22.87
N GLN A 73 0.63 3.44 23.15
CA GLN A 73 -0.26 4.58 22.90
C GLN A 73 0.15 5.78 23.76
N ASN A 74 0.36 5.58 25.06
CA ASN A 74 0.83 6.64 25.96
C ASN A 74 2.19 7.20 25.52
N ASP A 75 3.13 6.32 25.16
CA ASP A 75 4.45 6.74 24.67
C ASP A 75 4.33 7.57 23.38
N LEU A 76 3.42 7.15 22.48
CA LEU A 76 3.14 7.88 21.24
C LEU A 76 2.50 9.25 21.54
N ASP A 77 1.52 9.32 22.41
CA ASP A 77 0.85 10.58 22.78
C ASP A 77 1.84 11.59 23.33
N HIS A 78 2.72 11.19 24.25
CA HIS A 78 3.80 12.03 24.75
C HIS A 78 4.74 12.49 23.63
N LEU A 79 5.08 11.57 22.70
CA LEU A 79 5.92 11.90 21.56
C LEU A 79 5.27 12.96 20.65
N LEU A 80 3.99 12.79 20.33
CA LEU A 80 3.25 13.70 19.43
C LEU A 80 3.01 15.08 20.08
N MET A 81 2.88 15.13 21.42
CA MET A 81 2.85 16.39 22.17
C MET A 81 4.19 17.13 22.13
N ALA A 82 5.30 16.39 22.26
CA ALA A 82 6.64 16.95 22.24
C ALA A 82 7.06 17.45 20.83
N TYR A 83 6.47 16.88 19.77
CA TYR A 83 6.75 17.20 18.38
C TYR A 83 5.45 17.53 17.61
N PRO A 84 4.92 18.77 17.73
CA PRO A 84 3.60 19.13 17.19
C PRO A 84 3.44 18.88 15.68
N ARG A 85 4.47 19.15 14.87
CA ARG A 85 4.45 18.86 13.43
C ARG A 85 4.36 17.36 13.13
N LEU A 86 5.06 16.53 13.91
CA LEU A 86 4.95 15.08 13.82
C LEU A 86 3.54 14.62 14.23
N GLY A 87 2.95 15.25 15.24
CA GLY A 87 1.59 15.03 15.71
C GLY A 87 0.56 15.35 14.62
N GLU A 88 0.74 16.48 13.93
CA GLU A 88 -0.11 16.85 12.80
C GLU A 88 -0.02 15.82 11.64
N GLY A 89 1.20 15.45 11.24
CA GLY A 89 1.40 14.41 10.23
C GLY A 89 0.81 13.05 10.64
N TYR A 90 0.92 12.69 11.92
CA TYR A 90 0.33 11.45 12.42
C TYR A 90 -1.20 11.47 12.33
N ARG A 91 -1.87 12.58 12.72
CA ARG A 91 -3.32 12.73 12.54
C ARG A 91 -3.74 12.61 11.09
N LEU A 92 -3.03 13.28 10.17
CA LEU A 92 -3.29 13.17 8.72
C LEU A 92 -3.13 11.73 8.23
N LYS A 93 -2.13 10.98 8.71
CA LYS A 93 -1.96 9.55 8.39
C LYS A 93 -3.13 8.71 8.86
N GLU A 94 -3.58 8.89 10.10
CA GLU A 94 -4.72 8.15 10.65
C GLU A 94 -6.01 8.47 9.86
N MET A 95 -6.28 9.75 9.56
CA MET A 95 -7.41 10.16 8.73
C MET A 95 -7.36 9.51 7.35
N PHE A 96 -6.20 9.49 6.66
CA PHE A 96 -6.09 8.82 5.37
C PHE A 96 -6.37 7.31 5.47
N THR A 97 -6.07 6.69 6.59
CA THR A 97 -6.37 5.26 6.81
C THR A 97 -7.89 5.00 6.79
N GLU A 98 -8.71 5.93 7.27
CA GLU A 98 -10.17 5.84 7.28
C GLU A 98 -10.78 5.93 5.86
N PHE A 99 -10.11 6.57 4.90
CA PHE A 99 -10.52 6.60 3.50
C PHE A 99 -10.86 5.19 2.96
N TRP A 100 -10.10 4.18 3.33
CA TRP A 100 -10.29 2.81 2.86
C TRP A 100 -11.50 2.09 3.46
N ASN A 101 -12.15 2.68 4.45
CA ASN A 101 -13.38 2.15 5.06
C ASN A 101 -14.64 2.66 4.35
N ILE A 102 -14.51 3.66 3.48
CA ILE A 102 -15.62 4.21 2.69
C ILE A 102 -16.01 3.18 1.62
N LYS A 103 -17.32 2.99 1.42
CA LYS A 103 -17.87 1.99 0.48
C LYS A 103 -18.46 2.60 -0.79
N ASN A 104 -18.66 3.91 -0.81
CA ASN A 104 -19.24 4.64 -1.92
C ASN A 104 -18.15 5.51 -2.56
N GLY A 105 -17.97 5.36 -3.90
CA GLY A 105 -16.91 6.06 -4.63
C GLY A 105 -17.06 7.58 -4.61
N GLU A 106 -18.27 8.11 -4.70
CA GLU A 106 -18.54 9.54 -4.65
C GLU A 106 -18.18 10.15 -3.28
N SER A 107 -18.55 9.44 -2.20
CA SER A 107 -18.16 9.83 -0.84
C SER A 107 -16.65 9.70 -0.63
N ALA A 108 -16.01 8.68 -1.22
CA ALA A 108 -14.58 8.48 -1.16
C ALA A 108 -13.84 9.60 -1.90
N GLU A 109 -14.32 10.01 -3.06
CA GLU A 109 -13.74 11.10 -3.84
C GLU A 109 -13.82 12.43 -3.08
N SER A 110 -14.99 12.75 -2.52
CA SER A 110 -15.17 13.96 -1.69
C SER A 110 -14.27 13.95 -0.45
N TYR A 111 -14.17 12.81 0.22
CA TYR A 111 -13.28 12.65 1.38
C TYR A 111 -11.80 12.83 1.01
N LEU A 112 -11.38 12.21 -0.10
CA LEU A 112 -9.99 12.29 -0.56
C LEU A 112 -9.63 13.72 -0.99
N ALA A 113 -10.54 14.44 -1.65
CA ALA A 113 -10.36 15.84 -2.01
C ALA A 113 -10.19 16.71 -0.74
N PHE A 114 -11.10 16.57 0.21
CA PHE A 114 -11.02 17.26 1.51
C PHE A 114 -9.71 16.97 2.24
N TRP A 115 -9.29 15.71 2.29
CA TRP A 115 -8.04 15.32 2.92
C TRP A 115 -6.82 15.95 2.20
N CYS A 116 -6.82 15.96 0.86
CA CYS A 116 -5.77 16.60 0.09
C CYS A 116 -5.65 18.10 0.39
N ASP A 117 -6.79 18.80 0.48
CA ASP A 117 -6.81 20.23 0.79
C ASP A 117 -6.27 20.49 2.20
N MET A 118 -6.70 19.71 3.20
CA MET A 118 -6.13 19.78 4.55
C MET A 118 -4.60 19.64 4.56
N VAL A 119 -4.04 18.70 3.79
CA VAL A 119 -2.59 18.53 3.68
C VAL A 119 -1.93 19.74 3.03
N MET A 120 -2.56 20.32 2.00
CA MET A 120 -2.01 21.49 1.29
C MET A 120 -1.95 22.74 2.18
N ASP A 121 -2.82 22.85 3.17
CA ASP A 121 -2.84 23.93 4.16
C ASP A 121 -1.74 23.78 5.24
N THR A 122 -1.13 22.58 5.35
CA THR A 122 -0.01 22.36 6.29
C THR A 122 1.33 22.81 5.71
N ASP A 123 2.36 22.83 6.55
CA ASP A 123 3.77 23.04 6.16
C ASP A 123 4.53 21.70 5.95
N ILE A 124 3.85 20.56 5.84
CA ILE A 124 4.46 19.23 5.84
C ILE A 124 4.79 18.79 4.41
N GLN A 125 6.00 19.14 3.94
CA GLN A 125 6.45 18.87 2.58
C GLN A 125 6.40 17.39 2.14
N PRO A 126 6.74 16.38 2.99
CA PRO A 126 6.59 14.98 2.61
C PRO A 126 5.16 14.58 2.27
N PHE A 127 4.16 15.11 3.00
CA PHE A 127 2.75 14.85 2.74
C PHE A 127 2.25 15.60 1.50
N LYS A 128 2.71 16.83 1.23
CA LYS A 128 2.41 17.53 -0.03
C LYS A 128 2.91 16.76 -1.26
N LYS A 129 4.10 16.15 -1.18
CA LYS A 129 4.59 15.26 -2.24
C LYS A 129 3.72 14.02 -2.41
N PHE A 130 3.24 13.45 -1.32
CA PHE A 130 2.29 12.33 -1.37
C PHE A 130 0.97 12.75 -2.03
N VAL A 131 0.41 13.93 -1.70
CA VAL A 131 -0.78 14.48 -2.37
C VAL A 131 -0.56 14.64 -3.87
N ALA A 132 0.61 15.11 -4.32
CA ALA A 132 0.92 15.20 -5.74
C ALA A 132 0.86 13.81 -6.43
N THR A 133 1.37 12.78 -5.76
CA THR A 133 1.26 11.39 -6.24
C THR A 133 -0.19 10.91 -6.29
N ILE A 134 -0.98 11.17 -5.25
CA ILE A 134 -2.42 10.82 -5.20
C ILE A 134 -3.17 11.49 -6.35
N LYS A 135 -2.95 12.80 -6.57
CA LYS A 135 -3.59 13.55 -7.67
C LYS A 135 -3.24 12.98 -9.05
N GLY A 136 -2.00 12.52 -9.24
CA GLY A 136 -1.57 11.87 -10.49
C GLY A 136 -2.15 10.46 -10.73
N HIS A 137 -2.71 9.83 -9.69
CA HIS A 137 -3.23 8.46 -9.75
C HIS A 137 -4.69 8.37 -9.25
N TRP A 138 -5.42 9.49 -9.31
CA TRP A 138 -6.72 9.70 -8.68
C TRP A 138 -7.75 8.63 -9.04
N SER A 139 -8.00 8.46 -10.34
CA SER A 139 -9.03 7.53 -10.84
C SER A 139 -8.78 6.10 -10.39
N GLY A 140 -7.56 5.61 -10.48
CA GLY A 140 -7.23 4.24 -10.07
C GLY A 140 -7.30 4.02 -8.56
N ILE A 141 -7.11 5.06 -7.74
CA ILE A 141 -7.30 4.98 -6.29
C ILE A 141 -8.81 4.93 -5.94
N ILE A 142 -9.63 5.74 -6.62
CA ILE A 142 -11.09 5.71 -6.44
C ILE A 142 -11.68 4.41 -6.98
N ASN A 143 -11.17 3.89 -8.12
CA ASN A 143 -11.59 2.60 -8.67
C ASN A 143 -11.37 1.45 -7.68
N TYR A 144 -10.37 1.52 -6.80
CA TYR A 144 -10.20 0.52 -5.74
C TYR A 144 -11.42 0.45 -4.80
N ILE A 145 -12.01 1.59 -4.45
CA ILE A 145 -13.20 1.65 -3.59
C ILE A 145 -14.42 1.06 -4.30
N ASN A 146 -14.57 1.36 -5.60
CA ASN A 146 -15.70 0.90 -6.41
C ASN A 146 -15.63 -0.59 -6.73
N SER A 147 -14.44 -1.09 -7.09
CA SER A 147 -14.25 -2.47 -7.55
C SER A 147 -14.04 -3.46 -6.40
N GLY A 148 -13.45 -3.02 -5.28
CA GLY A 148 -13.01 -3.89 -4.20
C GLY A 148 -11.91 -4.88 -4.61
N ILE A 149 -11.35 -4.75 -5.82
CA ILE A 149 -10.29 -5.62 -6.32
C ILE A 149 -8.99 -5.29 -5.60
N ASN A 150 -8.42 -6.29 -4.94
CA ASN A 150 -7.12 -6.18 -4.31
C ASN A 150 -6.15 -7.22 -4.87
N SER A 151 -4.86 -6.97 -4.70
CA SER A 151 -3.81 -7.91 -5.13
C SER A 151 -3.59 -9.07 -4.15
N GLY A 152 -4.41 -9.23 -3.12
CA GLY A 152 -4.20 -10.23 -2.07
C GLY A 152 -4.11 -11.67 -2.59
N ILE A 153 -4.88 -12.02 -3.62
CA ILE A 153 -4.79 -13.33 -4.29
C ILE A 153 -3.42 -13.47 -4.97
N MET A 154 -2.98 -12.44 -5.69
CA MET A 154 -1.69 -12.44 -6.38
C MET A 154 -0.52 -12.45 -5.39
N GLU A 155 -0.64 -11.70 -4.28
CA GLU A 155 0.35 -11.76 -3.21
C GLU A 155 0.43 -13.17 -2.60
N GLY A 156 -0.70 -13.80 -2.33
CA GLY A 156 -0.77 -15.19 -1.87
C GLY A 156 -0.11 -16.18 -2.83
N ILE A 157 -0.35 -16.03 -4.14
CA ILE A 157 0.29 -16.83 -5.19
C ILE A 157 1.80 -16.55 -5.24
N ASN A 158 2.21 -15.28 -5.24
CA ASN A 158 3.61 -14.89 -5.25
C ASN A 158 4.35 -15.43 -4.02
N ASN A 159 3.75 -15.38 -2.84
CA ASN A 159 4.33 -15.97 -1.63
C ASN A 159 4.55 -17.49 -1.76
N LYS A 160 3.60 -18.22 -2.35
CA LYS A 160 3.75 -19.67 -2.64
C LYS A 160 4.86 -19.93 -3.63
N ILE A 161 4.97 -19.13 -4.71
CA ILE A 161 6.03 -19.22 -5.72
C ILE A 161 7.40 -18.96 -5.07
N GLN A 162 7.53 -17.91 -4.25
CA GLN A 162 8.77 -17.61 -3.54
C GLN A 162 9.14 -18.71 -2.54
N LEU A 163 8.16 -19.29 -1.87
CA LEU A 163 8.40 -20.44 -0.99
C LEU A 163 8.92 -21.65 -1.77
N ALA A 164 8.31 -21.99 -2.91
CA ALA A 164 8.75 -23.06 -3.79
C ALA A 164 10.18 -22.83 -4.30
N LYS A 165 10.48 -21.59 -4.74
CA LYS A 165 11.83 -21.18 -5.17
C LYS A 165 12.85 -21.35 -4.06
N ARG A 166 12.54 -20.96 -2.82
CA ARG A 166 13.43 -21.12 -1.66
C ARG A 166 13.64 -22.59 -1.29
N ARG A 167 12.59 -23.42 -1.29
CA ARG A 167 12.67 -24.86 -1.03
C ARG A 167 13.52 -25.60 -2.06
N ALA A 168 13.42 -25.20 -3.33
CA ALA A 168 14.23 -25.74 -4.42
C ALA A 168 15.68 -25.18 -4.46
N ARG A 169 16.06 -24.30 -3.53
CA ARG A 169 17.33 -23.57 -3.53
C ARG A 169 17.61 -22.82 -4.85
N GLY A 170 16.54 -22.34 -5.48
CA GLY A 170 16.55 -21.69 -6.79
C GLY A 170 16.27 -22.64 -7.95
N TYR A 171 16.15 -22.09 -9.16
CA TYR A 171 15.95 -22.83 -10.40
C TYR A 171 17.04 -22.41 -11.39
N ARG A 172 17.85 -23.36 -11.85
CA ARG A 172 18.85 -23.11 -12.90
C ARG A 172 18.21 -23.00 -14.27
N ASN A 173 17.10 -23.72 -14.49
CA ASN A 173 16.36 -23.72 -15.74
C ASN A 173 15.08 -22.92 -15.58
N MET A 174 14.92 -21.86 -16.39
CA MET A 174 13.77 -20.97 -16.35
C MET A 174 12.47 -21.70 -16.76
N THR A 175 12.53 -22.65 -17.69
CA THR A 175 11.37 -23.45 -18.09
C THR A 175 10.82 -24.27 -16.92
N ASN A 176 11.70 -24.88 -16.12
CA ASN A 176 11.27 -25.62 -14.92
C ASN A 176 10.65 -24.68 -13.88
N PHE A 177 11.16 -23.45 -13.77
CA PHE A 177 10.55 -22.45 -12.89
C PHE A 177 9.16 -22.02 -13.40
N MET A 178 9.01 -21.76 -14.69
CA MET A 178 7.69 -21.44 -15.28
C MET A 178 6.71 -22.60 -15.08
N ASN A 179 7.11 -23.85 -15.31
CA ASN A 179 6.26 -25.01 -15.09
C ASN A 179 5.82 -25.10 -13.62
N MET A 180 6.71 -24.80 -12.66
CA MET A 180 6.35 -24.74 -11.25
C MET A 180 5.35 -23.63 -10.94
N ILE A 181 5.48 -22.46 -11.57
CA ILE A 181 4.51 -21.36 -11.43
C ILE A 181 3.13 -21.80 -11.93
N TYR A 182 3.05 -22.42 -13.12
CA TYR A 182 1.80 -22.97 -13.65
C TYR A 182 1.22 -24.05 -12.74
N PHE A 183 2.06 -24.90 -12.15
CA PHE A 183 1.61 -25.92 -11.20
C PHE A 183 0.99 -25.32 -9.93
N ILE A 184 1.58 -24.24 -9.41
CA ILE A 184 1.10 -23.55 -8.19
C ILE A 184 -0.16 -22.72 -8.47
N ALA A 185 -0.21 -22.01 -9.60
CA ALA A 185 -1.20 -20.98 -9.90
C ALA A 185 -2.27 -21.41 -10.91
N GLY A 186 -2.03 -22.45 -11.69
CA GLY A 186 -2.82 -22.82 -12.88
C GLY A 186 -4.13 -23.55 -12.58
N LYS A 187 -4.52 -23.75 -11.32
CA LYS A 187 -5.74 -24.50 -10.93
C LYS A 187 -5.86 -25.85 -11.68
N LEU A 188 -4.75 -26.56 -11.84
CA LEU A 188 -4.69 -27.80 -12.60
C LEU A 188 -5.61 -28.85 -11.96
N LYS A 189 -6.41 -29.52 -12.79
CA LYS A 189 -7.21 -30.68 -12.39
C LYS A 189 -6.42 -31.94 -12.73
N PHE A 190 -6.16 -32.76 -11.73
CA PHE A 190 -5.51 -34.07 -11.91
C PHE A 190 -6.56 -35.18 -11.78
N ASN A 191 -6.66 -36.01 -12.81
CA ASN A 191 -7.40 -37.25 -12.70
C ASN A 191 -6.45 -38.28 -12.06
N TYR A 192 -6.60 -38.49 -10.75
CA TYR A 192 -5.86 -39.56 -10.09
C TYR A 192 -6.49 -40.90 -10.45
N PRO A 193 -5.69 -41.90 -10.86
CA PRO A 193 -6.23 -43.24 -10.98
C PRO A 193 -6.73 -43.67 -9.60
N HIS A 194 -8.00 -44.09 -9.55
CA HIS A 194 -8.50 -44.75 -8.36
C HIS A 194 -7.81 -46.10 -8.24
N TYR A 195 -6.89 -46.21 -7.31
CA TYR A 195 -6.42 -47.52 -6.89
C TYR A 195 -7.54 -48.21 -6.08
N PRO A 196 -7.86 -49.48 -6.40
CA PRO A 196 -8.85 -50.23 -5.66
C PRO A 196 -8.43 -50.49 -4.22
#